data_31a5ed464a3b3d2c2b18708ac63c090b
#
_entry.id   31a5ed464a3b3d2c2b18708ac63c090b
#
_cell.length_a   1.000
_cell.length_b   1.000
_cell.length_c   1.000
_cell.angle_alpha   90.00
_cell.angle_beta   90.00
_cell.angle_gamma   90.00
#
_symmetry.space_group_name_H-M   'P 1'
#
loop_
_entity.id
_entity.type
_entity.pdbx_description
1 polymer ?
#
loop_
_entity_poly.entity_id
_entity_poly.type
_entity_poly.pdbx_seq_one_letter_code
_entity_poly.pdbx_strand_id
1 'polypeptide(L)'
;MKRIFIIAILALSLIGATTADAQAKEGRWRGPCEGWFVGEYLTPAIWAQDPARGEQMMMRLIVCVFAVWAPGQSAYALAIADRESSFYPWAANPSGCLGLFQHQVAYWPGRVQAYLWKGWWAPKAKWPVSPYDPRANAITAARMVAAGGWGAWSTA
;
A
#
# COMPACT_ATOMS: atom_id res chain seq x y z
N MET A 1 -50.19 48.95 -5.37
CA MET A 1 -49.81 47.95 -4.36
C MET A 1 -48.92 46.88 -5.01
N LYS A 2 -47.61 46.97 -4.85
CA LYS A 2 -46.64 46.03 -5.42
C LYS A 2 -46.27 45.04 -4.32
N ARG A 3 -46.60 43.76 -4.53
CA ARG A 3 -46.22 42.65 -3.61
C ARG A 3 -44.80 42.21 -3.95
N ILE A 4 -43.88 42.42 -3.04
CA ILE A 4 -42.47 41.93 -3.12
C ILE A 4 -42.50 40.52 -2.60
N PHE A 5 -42.22 39.54 -3.46
CA PHE A 5 -41.97 38.17 -3.04
C PHE A 5 -40.49 38.03 -2.66
N ILE A 6 -40.22 37.87 -1.38
CA ILE A 6 -38.90 37.51 -0.88
C ILE A 6 -38.78 35.98 -0.99
N ILE A 7 -38.00 35.53 -1.95
CA ILE A 7 -37.62 34.13 -2.06
C ILE A 7 -36.43 33.91 -1.11
N ALA A 8 -36.72 33.30 0.02
CA ALA A 8 -35.66 32.82 0.91
C ALA A 8 -35.03 31.57 0.29
N ILE A 9 -33.81 31.72 -0.26
CA ILE A 9 -33.00 30.59 -0.68
C ILE A 9 -32.38 30.01 0.59
N LEU A 10 -32.98 28.92 1.10
CA LEU A 10 -32.32 28.07 2.08
C LEU A 10 -31.18 27.32 1.39
N ALA A 11 -29.97 27.83 1.54
CA ALA A 11 -28.77 27.09 1.21
C ALA A 11 -28.62 25.96 2.22
N LEU A 12 -29.08 24.77 1.85
CA LEU A 12 -28.80 23.55 2.55
C LEU A 12 -27.33 23.20 2.35
N SER A 13 -26.47 23.70 3.23
CA SER A 13 -25.10 23.22 3.37
C SER A 13 -25.15 21.81 3.94
N LEU A 14 -25.36 20.84 3.08
CA LEU A 14 -25.00 19.46 3.35
C LEU A 14 -23.46 19.42 3.45
N ILE A 15 -22.95 19.73 4.64
CA ILE A 15 -21.61 19.35 5.03
C ILE A 15 -21.64 17.83 5.06
N GLY A 16 -21.28 17.23 3.95
CA GLY A 16 -21.00 15.82 3.89
C GLY A 16 -19.91 15.54 4.92
N ALA A 17 -20.32 14.96 6.05
CA ALA A 17 -19.36 14.30 6.92
C ALA A 17 -18.57 13.36 6.03
N THR A 18 -17.32 13.74 5.78
CA THR A 18 -16.47 13.05 4.85
C THR A 18 -16.33 11.60 5.32
N THR A 19 -16.39 10.67 4.40
CA THR A 19 -16.18 9.23 4.60
C THR A 19 -14.96 8.89 5.45
N ALA A 20 -14.04 9.85 5.66
CA ALA A 20 -12.90 9.81 6.56
C ALA A 20 -13.30 9.54 8.04
N ASP A 21 -14.42 10.07 8.53
CA ASP A 21 -14.86 9.87 9.92
C ASP A 21 -15.52 8.50 10.16
N ALA A 22 -16.15 7.94 9.15
CA ALA A 22 -16.75 6.61 9.25
C ALA A 22 -15.68 5.51 9.35
N GLN A 23 -14.55 5.68 8.66
CA GLN A 23 -13.41 4.77 8.69
C GLN A 23 -12.62 4.83 10.01
N ALA A 24 -12.75 5.93 10.78
CA ALA A 24 -12.09 6.10 12.09
C ALA A 24 -12.55 5.08 13.12
N LYS A 25 -13.78 4.58 13.03
CA LYS A 25 -14.38 3.67 14.02
C LYS A 25 -13.93 2.21 13.89
N GLU A 26 -13.36 1.80 12.76
CA GLU A 26 -13.07 0.39 12.49
C GLU A 26 -11.64 -0.03 12.87
N GLY A 27 -10.84 0.81 13.50
CA GLY A 27 -9.49 0.46 13.95
C GLY A 27 -8.51 0.12 12.82
N ARG A 28 -8.84 0.47 11.58
CA ARG A 28 -8.01 0.23 10.40
C ARG A 28 -6.76 1.11 10.40
N TRP A 29 -5.69 0.58 9.86
CA TRP A 29 -4.45 1.30 9.66
C TRP A 29 -4.65 2.54 8.78
N ARG A 30 -4.24 3.70 9.28
CA ARG A 30 -4.29 4.98 8.58
C ARG A 30 -2.88 5.47 8.29
N GLY A 31 -2.40 5.19 7.12
CA GLY A 31 -1.13 5.69 6.64
C GLY A 31 -1.25 6.57 5.42
N PRO A 32 -0.17 7.24 5.03
CA PRO A 32 -0.20 8.14 3.88
C PRO A 32 -0.62 7.47 2.57
N CYS A 33 -0.64 6.13 2.51
CA CYS A 33 -1.02 5.36 1.32
C CYS A 33 -2.33 4.58 1.47
N GLU A 34 -3.12 4.85 2.52
CA GLU A 34 -4.29 4.05 2.86
C GLU A 34 -5.43 4.15 1.83
N GLY A 35 -5.66 5.33 1.28
CA GLY A 35 -6.73 5.58 0.29
C GLY A 35 -6.54 4.83 -1.03
N TRP A 36 -5.39 4.24 -1.26
CA TRP A 36 -5.04 3.52 -2.48
C TRP A 36 -5.08 2.01 -2.33
N PHE A 37 -5.24 1.52 -1.10
CA PHE A 37 -5.13 0.10 -0.81
C PHE A 37 -6.42 -0.46 -0.20
N VAL A 38 -7.12 -1.26 -0.99
CA VAL A 38 -8.30 -2.02 -0.57
C VAL A 38 -7.87 -3.46 -0.27
N GLY A 39 -6.85 -3.62 0.59
CA GLY A 39 -6.19 -4.91 0.82
C GLY A 39 -7.09 -6.00 1.36
N GLU A 40 -8.19 -5.63 2.01
CA GLU A 40 -9.18 -6.60 2.48
C GLU A 40 -9.98 -7.26 1.35
N TYR A 41 -10.00 -6.62 0.19
CA TYR A 41 -10.75 -7.11 -0.98
C TYR A 41 -9.86 -7.69 -2.08
N LEU A 42 -8.54 -7.54 -1.95
CA LEU A 42 -7.62 -8.10 -2.93
C LEU A 42 -7.22 -9.51 -2.49
N THR A 43 -7.86 -10.49 -3.09
CA THR A 43 -7.54 -11.91 -2.92
C THR A 43 -7.07 -12.48 -4.26
N PRO A 44 -6.39 -13.64 -4.29
CA PRO A 44 -6.04 -14.31 -5.55
C PRO A 44 -7.25 -14.52 -6.47
N ALA A 45 -8.42 -14.79 -5.90
CA ALA A 45 -9.66 -14.97 -6.66
C ALA A 45 -10.16 -13.66 -7.31
N ILE A 46 -10.08 -12.53 -6.59
CA ILE A 46 -10.43 -11.21 -7.13
C ILE A 46 -9.40 -10.80 -8.19
N TRP A 47 -8.12 -11.05 -7.93
CA TRP A 47 -7.07 -10.80 -8.90
C TRP A 47 -7.30 -11.53 -10.22
N ALA A 48 -7.67 -12.81 -10.14
CA ALA A 48 -7.93 -13.64 -11.33
C ALA A 48 -9.12 -13.14 -12.18
N GLN A 49 -10.05 -12.38 -11.58
CA GLN A 49 -11.18 -11.78 -12.30
C GLN A 49 -10.79 -10.51 -13.06
N ASP A 50 -9.87 -9.71 -12.54
CA ASP A 50 -9.39 -8.46 -13.14
C ASP A 50 -7.90 -8.22 -12.82
N PRO A 51 -6.99 -8.93 -13.48
CA PRO A 51 -5.55 -8.78 -13.24
C PRO A 51 -5.03 -7.36 -13.51
N ALA A 52 -5.54 -6.72 -14.58
CA ALA A 52 -5.09 -5.37 -14.94
C ALA A 52 -5.41 -4.33 -13.86
N ARG A 53 -6.58 -4.44 -13.23
CA ARG A 53 -6.94 -3.61 -12.09
C ARG A 53 -6.05 -3.92 -10.89
N GLY A 54 -5.77 -5.20 -10.63
CA GLY A 54 -4.88 -5.64 -9.57
C GLY A 54 -3.48 -5.03 -9.71
N GLU A 55 -2.88 -5.15 -10.90
CA GLU A 55 -1.59 -4.54 -11.25
C GLU A 55 -1.59 -3.03 -11.02
N GLN A 56 -2.60 -2.34 -11.53
CA GLN A 56 -2.71 -0.89 -11.34
C GLN A 56 -2.79 -0.49 -9.86
N MET A 57 -3.47 -1.29 -9.04
CA MET A 57 -3.52 -1.06 -7.59
C MET A 57 -2.15 -1.23 -6.94
N MET A 58 -1.39 -2.27 -7.32
CA MET A 58 -0.03 -2.48 -6.82
C MET A 58 0.93 -1.40 -7.26
N MET A 59 0.86 -0.96 -8.52
CA MET A 59 1.66 0.16 -9.02
C MET A 59 1.41 1.44 -8.21
N ARG A 60 0.15 1.78 -7.93
CA ARG A 60 -0.22 2.93 -7.11
C ARG A 60 0.29 2.80 -5.67
N LEU A 61 0.17 1.63 -5.08
CA LEU A 61 0.69 1.35 -3.74
C LEU A 61 2.21 1.57 -3.70
N ILE A 62 2.95 1.02 -4.66
CA ILE A 62 4.41 1.15 -4.75
C ILE A 62 4.81 2.62 -4.88
N VAL A 63 4.19 3.36 -5.81
CA VAL A 63 4.47 4.79 -6.00
C VAL A 63 4.25 5.57 -4.70
N CYS A 64 3.12 5.36 -4.03
CA CYS A 64 2.81 6.03 -2.78
C CYS A 64 3.81 5.67 -1.67
N VAL A 65 4.09 4.39 -1.48
CA VAL A 65 5.01 3.90 -0.44
C VAL A 65 6.41 4.45 -0.65
N PHE A 66 6.93 4.40 -1.87
CA PHE A 66 8.28 4.90 -2.16
C PHE A 66 8.37 6.43 -2.09
N ALA A 67 7.31 7.15 -2.46
CA ALA A 67 7.28 8.60 -2.27
C ALA A 67 7.44 9.00 -0.78
N VAL A 68 6.94 8.18 0.14
CA VAL A 68 7.03 8.43 1.59
C VAL A 68 8.36 8.01 2.18
N TRP A 69 8.84 6.80 1.87
CA TRP A 69 9.99 6.20 2.59
C TRP A 69 11.29 6.15 1.81
N ALA A 70 11.25 6.31 0.47
CA ALA A 70 12.42 6.38 -0.40
C ALA A 70 12.16 7.37 -1.54
N PRO A 71 12.05 8.68 -1.26
CA PRO A 71 11.73 9.69 -2.26
C PRO A 71 12.65 9.63 -3.49
N GLY A 72 12.06 9.80 -4.68
CA GLY A 72 12.78 9.73 -5.95
C GLY A 72 13.02 8.32 -6.49
N GLN A 73 12.66 7.27 -5.73
CA GLN A 73 12.93 5.88 -6.13
C GLN A 73 11.71 5.16 -6.75
N SER A 74 10.55 5.83 -6.87
CA SER A 74 9.30 5.19 -7.29
C SER A 74 9.37 4.55 -8.68
N ALA A 75 10.01 5.20 -9.65
CA ALA A 75 10.14 4.66 -11.01
C ALA A 75 10.98 3.38 -11.04
N TYR A 76 12.10 3.39 -10.33
CA TYR A 76 12.97 2.22 -10.23
C TYR A 76 12.28 1.09 -9.46
N ALA A 77 11.53 1.41 -8.40
CA ALA A 77 10.75 0.45 -7.63
C ALA A 77 9.69 -0.27 -8.48
N LEU A 78 9.02 0.46 -9.38
CA LEU A 78 8.09 -0.14 -10.33
C LEU A 78 8.80 -1.12 -11.26
N ALA A 79 9.96 -0.76 -11.83
CA ALA A 79 10.72 -1.64 -12.70
C ALA A 79 11.21 -2.91 -11.97
N ILE A 80 11.61 -2.79 -10.70
CA ILE A 80 11.97 -3.95 -9.88
C ILE A 80 10.76 -4.84 -9.61
N ALA A 81 9.63 -4.29 -9.17
CA ALA A 81 8.44 -5.08 -8.85
C ALA A 81 7.87 -5.79 -10.09
N ASP A 82 7.92 -5.15 -11.25
CA ASP A 82 7.56 -5.77 -12.53
C ASP A 82 8.44 -6.99 -12.81
N ARG A 83 9.75 -6.83 -12.76
CA ARG A 83 10.73 -7.91 -12.99
C ARG A 83 10.60 -9.05 -11.97
N GLU A 84 10.40 -8.72 -10.69
CA GLU A 84 10.40 -9.70 -9.60
C GLU A 84 9.08 -10.50 -9.53
N SER A 85 7.95 -9.88 -9.81
CA SER A 85 6.64 -10.48 -9.57
C SER A 85 5.57 -10.18 -10.62
N SER A 86 5.87 -9.36 -11.63
CA SER A 86 4.87 -8.75 -12.53
C SER A 86 3.72 -8.14 -11.71
N PHE A 87 4.07 -7.42 -10.65
CA PHE A 87 3.16 -6.81 -9.66
C PHE A 87 2.25 -7.80 -8.91
N TYR A 88 2.45 -9.11 -9.04
CA TYR A 88 1.60 -10.11 -8.38
C TYR A 88 2.00 -10.30 -6.91
N PRO A 89 1.15 -9.91 -5.94
CA PRO A 89 1.55 -9.91 -4.53
C PRO A 89 1.69 -11.30 -3.91
N TRP A 90 1.17 -12.33 -4.56
CA TRP A 90 1.33 -13.73 -4.12
C TRP A 90 2.40 -14.49 -4.92
N ALA A 91 3.25 -13.77 -5.63
CA ALA A 91 4.38 -14.39 -6.33
C ALA A 91 5.29 -15.15 -5.36
N ALA A 92 5.69 -16.34 -5.78
CA ALA A 92 6.64 -17.18 -5.06
C ALA A 92 7.55 -17.88 -6.07
N ASN A 93 8.83 -17.99 -5.75
CA ASN A 93 9.78 -18.74 -6.56
C ASN A 93 10.38 -19.95 -5.80
N PRO A 94 10.99 -20.92 -6.50
CA PRO A 94 11.60 -22.09 -5.86
C PRO A 94 12.72 -21.77 -4.86
N SER A 95 13.36 -20.59 -5.00
CA SER A 95 14.42 -20.14 -4.09
C SER A 95 13.87 -19.57 -2.77
N GLY A 96 12.53 -19.54 -2.58
CA GLY A 96 11.88 -19.05 -1.36
C GLY A 96 11.76 -17.53 -1.30
N CYS A 97 11.74 -16.85 -2.45
CA CYS A 97 11.43 -15.42 -2.51
C CYS A 97 9.94 -15.21 -2.69
N LEU A 98 9.35 -14.25 -1.96
CA LEU A 98 7.92 -14.08 -1.82
C LEU A 98 7.46 -12.63 -1.98
N GLY A 99 6.29 -12.45 -2.61
CA GLY A 99 5.57 -11.19 -2.71
C GLY A 99 6.09 -10.24 -3.78
N LEU A 100 5.64 -8.98 -3.76
CA LEU A 100 5.89 -7.97 -4.79
C LEU A 100 7.38 -7.75 -5.10
N PHE A 101 8.20 -7.67 -4.06
CA PHE A 101 9.64 -7.42 -4.15
C PHE A 101 10.46 -8.70 -3.91
N GLN A 102 9.86 -9.88 -3.98
CA GLN A 102 10.52 -11.17 -3.85
C GLN A 102 11.48 -11.24 -2.66
N HIS A 103 10.97 -10.87 -1.45
CA HIS A 103 11.76 -11.00 -0.24
C HIS A 103 12.04 -12.45 0.10
N GLN A 104 13.30 -12.79 0.31
CA GLN A 104 13.71 -14.12 0.76
C GLN A 104 13.07 -14.43 2.12
N VAL A 105 12.31 -15.53 2.21
CA VAL A 105 11.51 -15.91 3.38
C VAL A 105 12.37 -16.10 4.64
N ALA A 106 13.57 -16.63 4.48
CA ALA A 106 14.50 -16.83 5.60
C ALA A 106 14.89 -15.52 6.30
N TYR A 107 14.93 -14.40 5.56
CA TYR A 107 15.27 -13.08 6.10
C TYR A 107 14.04 -12.24 6.47
N TRP A 108 12.84 -12.68 6.11
CA TRP A 108 11.62 -11.90 6.28
C TRP A 108 11.37 -11.46 7.74
N PRO A 109 11.47 -12.35 8.77
CA PRO A 109 11.26 -11.94 10.15
C PRO A 109 12.21 -10.83 10.60
N GLY A 110 13.49 -10.94 10.26
CA GLY A 110 14.48 -9.91 10.58
C GLY A 110 14.25 -8.60 9.83
N ARG A 111 13.84 -8.66 8.56
CA ARG A 111 13.47 -7.48 7.76
C ARG A 111 12.25 -6.77 8.34
N VAL A 112 11.22 -7.50 8.73
CA VAL A 112 10.03 -6.94 9.40
C VAL A 112 10.44 -6.22 10.69
N GLN A 113 11.25 -6.86 11.52
CA GLN A 113 11.73 -6.26 12.75
C GLN A 113 12.58 -5.01 12.51
N ALA A 114 13.48 -5.03 11.54
CA ALA A 114 14.39 -3.92 11.27
C ALA A 114 13.72 -2.74 10.55
N TYR A 115 12.82 -3.01 9.63
CA TYR A 115 12.32 -2.02 8.68
C TYR A 115 10.83 -1.74 8.82
N LEU A 116 9.99 -2.72 9.10
CA LEU A 116 8.55 -2.50 9.21
C LEU A 116 8.15 -1.97 10.59
N TRP A 117 8.77 -2.46 11.67
CA TRP A 117 8.40 -2.14 13.05
C TRP A 117 8.93 -0.82 13.58
N LYS A 118 9.78 -0.13 12.84
CA LYS A 118 10.22 1.21 13.21
C LYS A 118 9.16 2.24 12.82
N GLY A 119 8.45 2.74 13.82
CA GLY A 119 7.44 3.78 13.65
C GLY A 119 6.01 3.36 13.99
N TRP A 120 5.06 4.21 13.66
CA TRP A 120 3.64 4.09 14.02
C TRP A 120 2.90 2.88 13.43
N TRP A 121 3.46 2.19 12.44
CA TRP A 121 2.93 0.96 11.85
C TRP A 121 3.04 -0.25 12.79
N ALA A 122 4.11 -0.30 13.58
CA ALA A 122 4.46 -1.44 14.41
C ALA A 122 3.36 -1.95 15.36
N PRO A 123 2.58 -1.10 16.04
CA PRO A 123 1.61 -1.56 17.04
C PRO A 123 0.37 -2.25 16.46
N LYS A 124 0.12 -2.15 15.16
CA LYS A 124 -1.13 -2.59 14.52
C LYS A 124 -0.97 -3.80 13.62
N ALA A 125 0.25 -4.18 13.30
CA ALA A 125 0.51 -5.39 12.55
C ALA A 125 0.31 -6.62 13.45
N LYS A 126 -0.63 -7.49 13.07
CA LYS A 126 -0.75 -8.81 13.70
C LYS A 126 0.45 -9.64 13.32
N TRP A 127 1.19 -10.11 14.31
CA TRP A 127 2.29 -11.06 14.09
C TRP A 127 1.76 -12.49 13.88
N PRO A 128 2.36 -13.28 12.98
CA PRO A 128 3.39 -12.93 12.00
C PRO A 128 2.85 -12.16 10.79
N VAL A 129 3.59 -11.14 10.35
CA VAL A 129 3.24 -10.37 9.14
C VAL A 129 3.61 -11.20 7.91
N SER A 130 2.64 -11.41 7.04
CA SER A 130 2.85 -12.18 5.81
C SER A 130 3.72 -11.41 4.80
N PRO A 131 4.69 -12.05 4.15
CA PRO A 131 5.41 -11.47 3.01
C PRO A 131 4.52 -11.26 1.77
N TYR A 132 3.34 -11.88 1.75
CA TYR A 132 2.33 -11.67 0.72
C TYR A 132 1.40 -10.47 1.01
N ASP A 133 1.50 -9.84 2.20
CA ASP A 133 0.84 -8.55 2.41
C ASP A 133 1.56 -7.49 1.58
N PRO A 134 0.93 -6.95 0.53
CA PRO A 134 1.63 -6.08 -0.41
C PRO A 134 2.10 -4.77 0.22
N ARG A 135 1.41 -4.30 1.28
CA ARG A 135 1.83 -3.10 2.02
C ARG A 135 3.09 -3.37 2.82
N ALA A 136 3.07 -4.45 3.60
CA ALA A 136 4.22 -4.85 4.41
C ALA A 136 5.44 -5.11 3.52
N ASN A 137 5.23 -5.79 2.40
CA ASN A 137 6.26 -6.10 1.42
C ASN A 137 6.87 -4.82 0.82
N ALA A 138 6.03 -3.90 0.31
CA ALA A 138 6.49 -2.66 -0.29
C ALA A 138 7.13 -1.69 0.71
N ILE A 139 6.57 -1.54 1.93
CA ILE A 139 7.15 -0.67 2.97
C ILE A 139 8.50 -1.19 3.42
N THR A 140 8.64 -2.51 3.60
CA THR A 140 9.92 -3.13 3.94
C THR A 140 10.95 -2.86 2.86
N ALA A 141 10.59 -3.06 1.57
CA ALA A 141 11.47 -2.76 0.45
C ALA A 141 11.89 -1.28 0.42
N ALA A 142 10.95 -0.34 0.51
CA ALA A 142 11.24 1.09 0.46
C ALA A 142 12.20 1.52 1.60
N ARG A 143 12.00 1.02 2.82
CA ARG A 143 12.87 1.34 3.95
C ARG A 143 14.24 0.67 3.85
N MET A 144 14.34 -0.52 3.28
CA MET A 144 15.63 -1.14 2.95
C MET A 144 16.38 -0.28 1.94
N VAL A 145 15.70 0.19 0.89
CA VAL A 145 16.29 1.06 -0.13
C VAL A 145 16.76 2.39 0.48
N ALA A 146 15.97 3.00 1.35
CA ALA A 146 16.35 4.23 2.05
C ALA A 146 17.58 4.05 2.96
N ALA A 147 17.76 2.86 3.53
CA ALA A 147 18.86 2.54 4.44
C ALA A 147 20.15 2.10 3.73
N GLY A 148 20.06 1.39 2.62
CA GLY A 148 21.22 0.74 1.99
C GLY A 148 21.17 0.64 0.46
N GLY A 149 20.20 1.30 -0.18
CA GLY A 149 20.03 1.25 -1.63
C GLY A 149 19.48 -0.10 -2.14
N TRP A 150 19.67 -0.32 -3.43
CA TRP A 150 19.08 -1.46 -4.15
C TRP A 150 19.93 -2.74 -4.14
N GLY A 151 20.98 -2.81 -3.34
CA GLY A 151 21.90 -3.95 -3.33
C GLY A 151 21.24 -5.32 -3.15
N ALA A 152 20.12 -5.40 -2.45
CA ALA A 152 19.37 -6.65 -2.28
C ALA A 152 18.74 -7.19 -3.59
N TRP A 153 18.64 -6.34 -4.62
CA TRP A 153 18.05 -6.65 -5.94
C TRP A 153 19.01 -6.49 -7.11
N SER A 154 20.30 -6.25 -6.84
CA SER A 154 21.31 -5.94 -7.86
C SER A 154 21.86 -7.17 -8.59
N THR A 155 21.59 -8.38 -8.11
CA THR A 155 22.15 -9.64 -8.63
C THR A 155 21.16 -10.50 -9.40
N ALA A 156 20.00 -9.96 -9.71
CA ALA A 156 18.99 -10.67 -10.50
C ALA A 156 18.96 -10.21 -11.95
#